data_41df257d48ff55084e4b850493ca5ab0
#
_entry.id   41df257d48ff55084e4b850493ca5ab0
#
_cell.length_a   1.000
_cell.length_b   1.000
_cell.length_c   1.000
_cell.angle_alpha   90.00
_cell.angle_beta   90.00
_cell.angle_gamma   90.00
#
_symmetry.space_group_name_H-M   'P 1'
#
loop_
_entity.id
_entity.type
_entity.pdbx_description
1 polymer ?
#
loop_
_entity_poly.entity_id
_entity_poly.type
_entity_poly.pdbx_seq_one_letter_code
_entity_poly.pdbx_strand_id
1 'polypeptide(L)'
;MAVFGAGTIGLLSAYSALIRGARVVYCVDGVDARLDKAGEIGAVPIDFRRGDPVEQIRDDRARAGLPLGEEKLGGTDKVVDAVGFQARDRELPDRERPDQVISDAARLVNPAGAIAVAGVYPDKDLHPGPGATAHEDLVAPWGTLFGKGVAVRFGRTHDRRYTRLLRDLVVSGRARPGVIVTHHGSLADAPDLYQRFDRREDGVIKAVLHP
;
A
#
# COMPACT_ATOMS: atom_id res chain seq x y z
N MET A 1 -1.74 3.90 -11.37
CA MET A 1 -1.77 2.84 -10.34
C MET A 1 -1.98 3.49 -8.98
N ALA A 2 -2.65 2.83 -8.04
CA ALA A 2 -2.77 3.28 -6.65
C ALA A 2 -2.25 2.22 -5.69
N VAL A 3 -1.61 2.67 -4.60
CA VAL A 3 -1.10 1.83 -3.52
C VAL A 3 -1.69 2.37 -2.21
N PHE A 4 -2.44 1.56 -1.51
CA PHE A 4 -2.95 1.87 -0.19
C PHE A 4 -1.97 1.36 0.86
N GLY A 5 -1.52 2.28 1.74
CA GLY A 5 -0.43 2.08 2.68
C GLY A 5 0.94 2.47 2.10
N ALA A 6 1.58 3.48 2.67
CA ALA A 6 2.93 3.92 2.31
C ALA A 6 3.99 3.46 3.32
N GLY A 7 3.79 2.28 3.93
CA GLY A 7 4.85 1.59 4.67
C GLY A 7 5.91 1.01 3.72
N THR A 8 6.84 0.23 4.26
CA THR A 8 7.94 -0.38 3.50
C THR A 8 7.47 -1.11 2.24
N ILE A 9 6.43 -1.94 2.35
CA ILE A 9 5.89 -2.73 1.23
C ILE A 9 5.21 -1.82 0.21
N GLY A 10 4.39 -0.86 0.67
CA GLY A 10 3.69 0.06 -0.21
C GLY A 10 4.64 0.97 -0.99
N LEU A 11 5.62 1.58 -0.32
CA LEU A 11 6.62 2.42 -0.96
C LEU A 11 7.44 1.65 -2.01
N LEU A 12 7.89 0.42 -1.69
CA LEU A 12 8.61 -0.40 -2.67
C LEU A 12 7.71 -0.88 -3.81
N SER A 13 6.41 -1.09 -3.57
CA SER A 13 5.44 -1.40 -4.63
C SER A 13 5.27 -0.21 -5.58
N ALA A 14 5.11 1.00 -5.02
CA ALA A 14 5.02 2.23 -5.80
C ALA A 14 6.30 2.50 -6.60
N TYR A 15 7.45 2.38 -5.95
CA TYR A 15 8.76 2.54 -6.60
C TYR A 15 8.97 1.53 -7.74
N SER A 16 8.61 0.27 -7.50
CA SER A 16 8.69 -0.77 -8.54
C SER A 16 7.78 -0.47 -9.73
N ALA A 17 6.58 0.07 -9.50
CA ALA A 17 5.67 0.47 -10.56
C ALA A 17 6.25 1.62 -11.40
N LEU A 18 6.86 2.62 -10.77
CA LEU A 18 7.53 3.73 -11.46
C LEU A 18 8.70 3.25 -12.32
N ILE A 19 9.58 2.38 -11.78
CA ILE A 19 10.68 1.75 -12.55
C ILE A 19 10.15 0.99 -13.77
N ARG A 20 8.97 0.37 -13.67
CA ARG A 20 8.31 -0.37 -14.74
C ARG A 20 7.53 0.51 -15.72
N GLY A 21 7.60 1.84 -15.57
CA GLY A 21 7.00 2.79 -16.51
C GLY A 21 5.55 3.16 -16.20
N ALA A 22 5.08 2.98 -14.97
CA ALA A 22 3.78 3.52 -14.59
C ALA A 22 3.78 5.04 -14.75
N ARG A 23 2.82 5.57 -15.50
CA ARG A 23 2.74 7.02 -15.77
C ARG A 23 2.51 7.84 -14.50
N VAL A 24 1.65 7.35 -13.62
CA VAL A 24 1.35 7.95 -12.31
C VAL A 24 1.12 6.85 -11.31
N VAL A 25 1.68 6.99 -10.11
CA VAL A 25 1.43 6.12 -8.96
C VAL A 25 1.00 6.96 -7.78
N TYR A 26 -0.15 6.68 -7.24
CA TYR A 26 -0.68 7.30 -6.03
C TYR A 26 -0.34 6.44 -4.81
N CYS A 27 0.12 7.06 -3.72
CA CYS A 27 0.34 6.40 -2.44
C CYS A 27 -0.59 6.98 -1.39
N VAL A 28 -1.48 6.16 -0.84
CA VAL A 28 -2.47 6.55 0.17
C VAL A 28 -1.97 6.18 1.54
N ASP A 29 -1.82 7.14 2.45
CA ASP A 29 -1.45 6.91 3.87
C ASP A 29 -1.99 8.07 4.73
N GLY A 30 -1.83 8.00 6.05
CA GLY A 30 -2.15 9.07 6.99
C GLY A 30 -0.94 9.51 7.83
N VAL A 31 0.27 9.03 7.55
CA VAL A 31 1.50 9.38 8.26
C VAL A 31 2.34 10.31 7.40
N ASP A 32 2.59 11.53 7.89
CA ASP A 32 3.25 12.58 7.10
C ASP A 32 4.60 12.13 6.55
N ALA A 33 5.47 11.56 7.40
CA ALA A 33 6.79 11.07 6.98
C ALA A 33 6.72 10.01 5.84
N ARG A 34 5.65 9.21 5.81
CA ARG A 34 5.42 8.22 4.75
C ARG A 34 4.93 8.87 3.47
N LEU A 35 4.06 9.88 3.58
CA LEU A 35 3.57 10.68 2.46
C LEU A 35 4.70 11.48 1.83
N ASP A 36 5.58 12.08 2.64
CA ASP A 36 6.78 12.78 2.17
C ASP A 36 7.69 11.82 1.41
N LYS A 37 7.93 10.63 1.98
CA LYS A 37 8.74 9.60 1.32
C LYS A 37 8.11 9.10 0.01
N ALA A 38 6.79 9.02 -0.07
CA ALA A 38 6.09 8.71 -1.32
C ALA A 38 6.36 9.79 -2.39
N GLY A 39 6.34 11.06 -2.00
CA GLY A 39 6.73 12.18 -2.89
C GLY A 39 8.19 12.08 -3.35
N GLU A 40 9.13 11.80 -2.44
CA GLU A 40 10.55 11.66 -2.76
C GLU A 40 10.85 10.56 -3.80
N ILE A 41 10.13 9.45 -3.76
CA ILE A 41 10.27 8.38 -4.76
C ILE A 41 9.55 8.66 -6.09
N GLY A 42 8.85 9.81 -6.20
CA GLY A 42 8.12 10.22 -7.41
C GLY A 42 6.68 9.72 -7.49
N ALA A 43 6.10 9.22 -6.40
CA ALA A 43 4.67 8.93 -6.30
C ALA A 43 3.89 10.18 -5.86
N VAL A 44 2.59 10.22 -6.15
CA VAL A 44 1.69 11.26 -5.68
C VAL A 44 1.13 10.87 -4.32
N PRO A 45 1.46 11.60 -3.24
CA PRO A 45 0.93 11.30 -1.92
C PRO A 45 -0.54 11.69 -1.82
N ILE A 46 -1.33 10.81 -1.21
CA ILE A 46 -2.76 11.03 -0.94
C ILE A 46 -3.00 10.81 0.56
N ASP A 47 -3.37 11.87 1.23
CA ASP A 47 -3.66 11.85 2.66
C ASP A 47 -5.13 11.52 2.91
N PHE A 48 -5.44 10.32 3.37
CA PHE A 48 -6.81 9.91 3.64
C PHE A 48 -7.47 10.68 4.80
N ARG A 49 -6.70 11.39 5.64
CA ARG A 49 -7.24 12.25 6.71
C ARG A 49 -7.90 13.52 6.16
N ARG A 50 -7.59 13.89 4.91
CA ARG A 50 -8.13 15.06 4.22
C ARG A 50 -9.41 14.76 3.44
N GLY A 51 -9.91 13.54 3.48
CA GLY A 51 -11.14 13.11 2.82
C GLY A 51 -11.00 11.77 2.10
N ASP A 52 -12.01 11.43 1.32
CA ASP A 52 -12.05 10.16 0.57
C ASP A 52 -10.88 10.05 -0.42
N PRO A 53 -9.95 9.09 -0.24
CA PRO A 53 -8.80 8.95 -1.12
C PRO A 53 -9.18 8.58 -2.56
N VAL A 54 -10.32 7.91 -2.78
CA VAL A 54 -10.80 7.58 -4.11
C VAL A 54 -11.17 8.85 -4.86
N GLU A 55 -11.88 9.76 -4.21
CA GLU A 55 -12.26 11.04 -4.82
C GLU A 55 -11.04 11.96 -5.00
N GLN A 56 -10.12 12.02 -4.02
CA GLN A 56 -8.87 12.77 -4.18
C GLN A 56 -8.08 12.31 -5.43
N ILE A 57 -7.96 10.99 -5.63
CA ILE A 57 -7.27 10.43 -6.81
C ILE A 57 -8.02 10.77 -8.09
N ARG A 58 -9.36 10.67 -8.11
CA ARG A 58 -10.17 11.02 -9.28
C ARG A 58 -10.04 12.49 -9.67
N ASP A 59 -10.08 13.37 -8.68
CA ASP A 59 -9.92 14.81 -8.87
C ASP A 59 -8.55 15.16 -9.42
N ASP A 60 -7.48 14.53 -8.87
CA ASP A 60 -6.12 14.74 -9.37
C ASP A 60 -5.99 14.26 -10.83
N ARG A 61 -6.51 13.09 -11.14
CA ARG A 61 -6.53 12.55 -12.51
C ARG A 61 -7.30 13.45 -13.46
N ALA A 62 -8.46 13.96 -13.05
CA ALA A 62 -9.26 14.87 -13.85
C ALA A 62 -8.50 16.17 -14.14
N ARG A 63 -7.87 16.77 -13.13
CA ARG A 63 -7.02 17.95 -13.29
C ARG A 63 -5.84 17.74 -14.22
N ALA A 64 -5.24 16.54 -14.15
CA ALA A 64 -4.13 16.15 -15.02
C ALA A 64 -4.56 15.70 -16.43
N GLY A 65 -5.84 15.75 -16.78
CA GLY A 65 -6.37 15.28 -18.06
C GLY A 65 -6.19 13.78 -18.28
N LEU A 66 -6.13 13.00 -17.21
CA LEU A 66 -5.97 11.54 -17.27
C LEU A 66 -7.36 10.88 -17.35
N PRO A 67 -7.52 9.80 -18.16
CA PRO A 67 -8.79 9.09 -18.26
C PRO A 67 -9.25 8.54 -16.90
N LEU A 68 -10.55 8.68 -16.59
CA LEU A 68 -11.19 8.10 -15.42
C LEU A 68 -11.90 6.77 -15.71
N GLY A 69 -11.81 6.26 -16.95
CA GLY A 69 -12.64 5.17 -17.42
C GLY A 69 -14.04 5.64 -17.85
N GLU A 70 -14.86 4.73 -18.34
CA GLU A 70 -16.23 5.03 -18.73
C GLU A 70 -17.06 5.39 -17.48
N GLU A 71 -17.90 6.40 -17.59
CA GLU A 71 -18.87 6.86 -16.57
C GLU A 71 -18.27 7.15 -15.17
N LYS A 72 -17.00 7.49 -15.06
CA LYS A 72 -16.33 7.70 -13.77
C LYS A 72 -16.31 6.45 -12.86
N LEU A 73 -16.47 5.26 -13.41
CA LEU A 73 -16.53 4.00 -12.66
C LEU A 73 -15.20 3.58 -12.02
N GLY A 74 -14.12 4.23 -12.38
CA GLY A 74 -12.79 3.87 -11.90
C GLY A 74 -11.83 5.04 -11.83
N GLY A 75 -10.58 4.76 -11.89
CA GLY A 75 -9.51 5.76 -11.86
C GLY A 75 -8.13 5.19 -12.13
N THR A 76 -7.85 3.94 -11.79
CA THR A 76 -6.53 3.33 -12.00
C THR A 76 -6.65 1.89 -12.49
N ASP A 77 -5.72 1.46 -13.35
CA ASP A 77 -5.75 0.09 -13.91
C ASP A 77 -5.28 -0.97 -12.89
N LYS A 78 -4.49 -0.55 -11.93
CA LYS A 78 -3.93 -1.44 -10.89
C LYS A 78 -4.05 -0.77 -9.53
N VAL A 79 -4.42 -1.58 -8.53
CA VAL A 79 -4.46 -1.18 -7.12
C VAL A 79 -3.68 -2.19 -6.30
N VAL A 80 -2.93 -1.72 -5.32
CA VAL A 80 -2.26 -2.56 -4.32
C VAL A 80 -2.80 -2.20 -2.94
N ASP A 81 -3.24 -3.22 -2.22
CA ASP A 81 -3.45 -3.15 -0.78
C ASP A 81 -2.16 -3.56 -0.07
N ALA A 82 -1.50 -2.63 0.60
CA ALA A 82 -0.31 -2.84 1.42
C ALA A 82 -0.58 -2.51 2.90
N VAL A 83 -1.86 -2.49 3.31
CA VAL A 83 -2.32 -2.24 4.69
C VAL A 83 -2.77 -3.55 5.34
N GLY A 84 -3.71 -4.24 4.72
CA GLY A 84 -4.32 -5.44 5.28
C GLY A 84 -5.34 -5.15 6.39
N PHE A 85 -5.46 -6.07 7.36
CA PHE A 85 -6.48 -6.03 8.40
C PHE A 85 -6.42 -4.78 9.32
N GLN A 86 -5.28 -4.10 9.40
CA GLN A 86 -5.07 -2.89 10.20
C GLN A 86 -5.61 -1.60 9.55
N ALA A 87 -6.40 -1.72 8.50
CA ALA A 87 -7.05 -0.57 7.88
C ALA A 87 -7.97 0.12 8.90
N ARG A 88 -7.98 1.45 8.85
CA ARG A 88 -8.76 2.28 9.78
C ARG A 88 -10.06 2.73 9.14
N ASP A 89 -11.11 2.81 9.97
CA ASP A 89 -12.36 3.44 9.58
C ASP A 89 -12.14 4.95 9.40
N ARG A 90 -12.73 5.55 8.38
CA ARG A 90 -12.59 6.98 8.11
C ARG A 90 -13.38 7.86 9.04
N GLU A 91 -14.56 7.40 9.48
CA GLU A 91 -15.44 8.13 10.36
C GLU A 91 -15.02 7.97 11.83
N LEU A 92 -14.42 6.81 12.15
CA LEU A 92 -13.94 6.42 13.47
C LEU A 92 -12.48 5.99 13.40
N PRO A 93 -11.50 6.92 13.32
CA PRO A 93 -10.08 6.61 13.05
C PRO A 93 -9.43 5.66 14.07
N ASP A 94 -9.95 5.55 15.27
CA ASP A 94 -9.46 4.61 16.29
C ASP A 94 -9.98 3.18 16.09
N ARG A 95 -10.97 3.00 15.20
CA ARG A 95 -11.56 1.70 14.89
C ARG A 95 -10.84 1.07 13.69
N GLU A 96 -10.48 -0.19 13.82
CA GLU A 96 -10.06 -1.00 12.67
C GLU A 96 -11.26 -1.34 11.80
N ARG A 97 -11.07 -1.22 10.47
CA ARG A 97 -12.04 -1.59 9.47
C ARG A 97 -11.35 -2.35 8.35
N PRO A 98 -11.18 -3.66 8.51
CA PRO A 98 -10.40 -4.47 7.58
C PRO A 98 -10.87 -4.45 6.12
N ASP A 99 -12.17 -4.24 5.88
CA ASP A 99 -12.75 -4.14 4.54
C ASP A 99 -12.60 -2.76 3.87
N GLN A 100 -12.05 -1.75 4.58
CA GLN A 100 -11.96 -0.38 4.07
C GLN A 100 -11.14 -0.31 2.78
N VAL A 101 -9.95 -0.91 2.76
CA VAL A 101 -9.06 -0.81 1.60
C VAL A 101 -9.59 -1.58 0.40
N ILE A 102 -10.15 -2.78 0.59
CA ILE A 102 -10.72 -3.54 -0.53
C ILE A 102 -11.95 -2.84 -1.11
N SER A 103 -12.75 -2.17 -0.27
CA SER A 103 -13.90 -1.36 -0.71
C SER A 103 -13.45 -0.17 -1.56
N ASP A 104 -12.43 0.55 -1.13
CA ASP A 104 -11.86 1.66 -1.89
C ASP A 104 -11.19 1.21 -3.18
N ALA A 105 -10.45 0.11 -3.13
CA ALA A 105 -9.83 -0.50 -4.29
C ALA A 105 -10.87 -0.87 -5.37
N ALA A 106 -12.00 -1.46 -4.95
CA ALA A 106 -13.07 -1.83 -5.87
C ALA A 106 -13.74 -0.59 -6.51
N ARG A 107 -13.88 0.50 -5.75
CA ARG A 107 -14.40 1.78 -6.26
C ARG A 107 -13.44 2.41 -7.27
N LEU A 108 -12.13 2.32 -7.00
CA LEU A 108 -11.08 3.03 -7.74
C LEU A 108 -10.59 2.28 -8.97
N VAL A 109 -10.56 0.95 -8.94
CA VAL A 109 -10.02 0.15 -10.06
C VAL A 109 -10.88 0.29 -11.31
N ASN A 110 -10.22 0.45 -12.46
CA ASN A 110 -10.89 0.46 -13.75
C ASN A 110 -11.50 -0.91 -14.10
N PRO A 111 -12.52 -0.96 -14.96
CA PRO A 111 -12.97 -2.22 -15.57
C PRO A 111 -11.80 -3.00 -16.18
N ALA A 112 -11.83 -4.31 -16.08
CA ALA A 112 -10.75 -5.24 -16.46
C ALA A 112 -9.39 -4.97 -15.78
N GLY A 113 -9.39 -4.17 -14.71
CA GLY A 113 -8.21 -3.89 -13.92
C GLY A 113 -7.79 -5.03 -12.99
N ALA A 114 -6.82 -4.77 -12.12
CA ALA A 114 -6.42 -5.76 -11.13
C ALA A 114 -6.11 -5.15 -9.76
N ILE A 115 -6.43 -5.91 -8.71
CA ILE A 115 -6.11 -5.61 -7.32
C ILE A 115 -5.15 -6.68 -6.82
N ALA A 116 -4.01 -6.25 -6.26
CA ALA A 116 -3.06 -7.12 -5.58
C ALA A 116 -3.11 -6.83 -4.08
N VAL A 117 -3.33 -7.86 -3.27
CA VAL A 117 -3.36 -7.75 -1.82
C VAL A 117 -2.05 -8.31 -1.26
N ALA A 118 -1.20 -7.41 -0.81
CA ALA A 118 0.06 -7.70 -0.10
C ALA A 118 -0.10 -7.52 1.42
N GLY A 119 -1.14 -6.84 1.84
CA GLY A 119 -1.53 -6.71 3.23
C GLY A 119 -1.88 -8.07 3.85
N VAL A 120 -1.62 -8.23 5.13
CA VAL A 120 -1.89 -9.48 5.85
C VAL A 120 -3.32 -9.47 6.37
N TYR A 121 -4.02 -10.58 6.13
CA TYR A 121 -5.32 -10.89 6.70
C TYR A 121 -5.18 -12.21 7.44
N PRO A 122 -5.09 -12.20 8.80
CA PRO A 122 -4.86 -13.41 9.57
C PRO A 122 -6.11 -14.31 9.55
N ASP A 123 -5.87 -15.60 9.36
CA ASP A 123 -6.86 -16.63 9.54
C ASP A 123 -6.90 -17.04 11.01
N LYS A 124 -8.08 -17.10 11.61
CA LYS A 124 -8.30 -17.49 13.01
C LYS A 124 -7.74 -18.88 13.34
N ASP A 125 -7.91 -19.79 12.39
CA ASP A 125 -7.57 -21.19 12.57
C ASP A 125 -6.07 -21.46 12.39
N LEU A 126 -5.38 -20.61 11.62
CA LEU A 126 -3.95 -20.77 11.33
C LEU A 126 -3.05 -20.01 12.31
N HIS A 127 -3.56 -18.98 12.98
CA HIS A 127 -2.76 -18.15 13.89
C HIS A 127 -3.55 -17.72 15.14
N PRO A 128 -3.89 -18.66 16.04
CA PRO A 128 -4.52 -18.36 17.32
C PRO A 128 -3.47 -17.75 18.26
N GLY A 129 -3.19 -16.45 18.15
CA GLY A 129 -2.30 -15.75 19.09
C GLY A 129 -3.12 -14.97 20.14
N PRO A 130 -2.54 -14.72 21.35
CA PRO A 130 -3.17 -13.82 22.31
C PRO A 130 -3.25 -12.41 21.70
N GLY A 131 -4.45 -11.90 21.55
CA GLY A 131 -4.75 -10.61 20.93
C GLY A 131 -5.10 -10.68 19.44
N ALA A 132 -5.15 -11.85 18.81
CA ALA A 132 -5.79 -12.02 17.53
C ALA A 132 -7.29 -11.76 17.72
N THR A 133 -7.70 -10.54 17.49
CA THR A 133 -9.12 -10.24 17.32
C THR A 133 -9.62 -11.11 16.18
N ALA A 134 -10.56 -11.99 16.49
CA ALA A 134 -11.20 -12.82 15.50
C ALA A 134 -11.91 -11.90 14.51
N HIS A 135 -11.23 -11.55 13.42
CA HIS A 135 -11.90 -10.86 12.33
C HIS A 135 -12.86 -11.87 11.70
N GLU A 136 -14.13 -11.55 11.80
CA GLU A 136 -15.18 -12.25 11.06
C GLU A 136 -14.83 -12.22 9.58
N ASP A 137 -15.46 -13.08 8.80
CA ASP A 137 -15.23 -13.15 7.35
C ASP A 137 -15.24 -11.76 6.72
N LEU A 138 -14.20 -11.45 5.96
CA LEU A 138 -14.05 -10.16 5.31
C LEU A 138 -15.16 -9.96 4.28
N VAL A 139 -15.92 -8.90 4.45
CA VAL A 139 -16.92 -8.49 3.46
C VAL A 139 -16.20 -7.75 2.33
N ALA A 140 -16.30 -8.26 1.12
CA ALA A 140 -15.80 -7.59 -0.07
C ALA A 140 -16.95 -7.19 -0.99
N PRO A 141 -16.82 -6.11 -1.76
CA PRO A 141 -17.87 -5.63 -2.67
C PRO A 141 -17.90 -6.48 -3.96
N TRP A 142 -18.22 -7.77 -3.82
CA TRP A 142 -18.19 -8.76 -4.90
C TRP A 142 -18.99 -8.36 -6.12
N GLY A 143 -20.15 -7.72 -5.95
CA GLY A 143 -20.96 -7.24 -7.07
C GLY A 143 -20.24 -6.21 -7.92
N THR A 144 -19.53 -5.25 -7.30
CA THR A 144 -18.73 -4.23 -7.99
C THR A 144 -17.54 -4.87 -8.71
N LEU A 145 -16.83 -5.77 -8.04
CA LEU A 145 -15.67 -6.46 -8.61
C LEU A 145 -16.08 -7.33 -9.82
N PHE A 146 -17.20 -8.06 -9.69
CA PHE A 146 -17.77 -8.87 -10.78
C PHE A 146 -18.19 -8.00 -11.96
N GLY A 147 -18.96 -6.94 -11.72
CA GLY A 147 -19.43 -6.03 -12.79
C GLY A 147 -18.31 -5.35 -13.56
N LYS A 148 -17.17 -5.10 -12.90
CA LYS A 148 -15.97 -4.54 -13.54
C LYS A 148 -15.03 -5.60 -14.14
N GLY A 149 -15.26 -6.89 -13.95
CA GLY A 149 -14.38 -7.96 -14.42
C GLY A 149 -12.96 -7.86 -13.84
N VAL A 150 -12.84 -7.55 -12.55
CA VAL A 150 -11.55 -7.29 -11.87
C VAL A 150 -10.85 -8.59 -11.51
N ALA A 151 -9.54 -8.68 -11.79
CA ALA A 151 -8.69 -9.73 -11.25
C ALA A 151 -8.22 -9.35 -9.84
N VAL A 152 -8.48 -10.21 -8.85
CA VAL A 152 -7.97 -10.03 -7.48
C VAL A 152 -6.96 -11.11 -7.16
N ARG A 153 -5.81 -10.74 -6.62
CA ARG A 153 -4.74 -11.66 -6.21
C ARG A 153 -4.29 -11.37 -4.80
N PHE A 154 -4.21 -12.43 -4.00
CA PHE A 154 -3.64 -12.42 -2.65
C PHE A 154 -2.70 -13.62 -2.46
N GLY A 155 -2.03 -13.62 -1.32
CA GLY A 155 -1.20 -14.73 -0.89
C GLY A 155 0.25 -14.30 -0.63
N ARG A 156 1.02 -15.24 -0.11
CA ARG A 156 2.43 -15.01 0.22
C ARG A 156 3.24 -14.74 -1.05
N THR A 157 4.19 -13.83 -0.95
CA THR A 157 5.09 -13.48 -2.04
C THR A 157 6.00 -14.64 -2.40
N HIS A 158 6.15 -14.89 -3.69
CA HIS A 158 7.13 -15.85 -4.21
C HIS A 158 8.52 -15.19 -4.35
N ASP A 159 9.20 -14.92 -3.25
CA ASP A 159 10.44 -14.14 -3.20
C ASP A 159 11.51 -14.65 -4.16
N ARG A 160 11.74 -15.97 -4.18
CA ARG A 160 12.75 -16.60 -5.04
C ARG A 160 12.53 -16.31 -6.53
N ARG A 161 11.29 -16.15 -6.96
CA ARG A 161 10.95 -15.86 -8.37
C ARG A 161 11.49 -14.53 -8.83
N TYR A 162 11.55 -13.55 -7.93
CA TYR A 162 11.89 -12.17 -8.27
C TYR A 162 13.32 -11.80 -7.88
N THR A 163 13.98 -12.56 -7.02
CA THR A 163 15.30 -12.22 -6.47
C THR A 163 16.34 -11.92 -7.55
N ARG A 164 16.41 -12.73 -8.61
CA ARG A 164 17.37 -12.52 -9.71
C ARG A 164 17.11 -11.19 -10.44
N LEU A 165 15.87 -10.94 -10.83
CA LEU A 165 15.47 -9.70 -11.50
C LEU A 165 15.76 -8.47 -10.65
N LEU A 166 15.39 -8.52 -9.37
CA LEU A 166 15.60 -7.42 -8.42
C LEU A 166 17.09 -7.14 -8.21
N ARG A 167 17.90 -8.19 -8.03
CA ARG A 167 19.36 -8.08 -7.95
C ARG A 167 19.92 -7.36 -9.19
N ASP A 168 19.53 -7.77 -10.38
CA ASP A 168 20.03 -7.23 -11.62
C ASP A 168 19.63 -5.74 -11.79
N LEU A 169 18.44 -5.36 -11.34
CA LEU A 169 18.02 -3.95 -11.29
C LEU A 169 18.86 -3.12 -10.32
N VAL A 170 19.21 -3.68 -9.15
CA VAL A 170 20.07 -3.01 -8.17
C VAL A 170 21.50 -2.90 -8.67
N VAL A 171 22.10 -3.99 -9.16
CA VAL A 171 23.47 -4.02 -9.66
C VAL A 171 23.65 -3.06 -10.85
N SER A 172 22.66 -2.97 -11.74
CA SER A 172 22.67 -2.03 -12.87
C SER A 172 22.38 -0.57 -12.49
N GLY A 173 22.13 -0.28 -11.20
CA GLY A 173 21.79 1.07 -10.71
C GLY A 173 20.39 1.57 -11.10
N ARG A 174 19.58 0.73 -11.76
CA ARG A 174 18.20 1.07 -12.15
C ARG A 174 17.24 1.09 -10.97
N ALA A 175 17.54 0.37 -9.91
CA ALA A 175 16.80 0.39 -8.65
C ALA A 175 17.72 0.71 -7.47
N ARG A 176 17.25 1.59 -6.60
CA ARG A 176 17.94 1.99 -5.36
C ARG A 176 16.99 1.81 -4.17
N PRO A 177 16.72 0.56 -3.74
CA PRO A 177 15.73 0.30 -2.68
C PRO A 177 16.08 0.93 -1.33
N GLY A 178 17.35 1.30 -1.11
CA GLY A 178 17.78 2.03 0.08
C GLY A 178 17.14 3.40 0.26
N VAL A 179 16.47 3.95 -0.75
CA VAL A 179 15.74 5.23 -0.66
C VAL A 179 14.71 5.26 0.47
N ILE A 180 14.16 4.10 0.85
CA ILE A 180 13.16 4.01 1.93
C ILE A 180 13.79 3.85 3.32
N VAL A 181 15.11 3.69 3.43
CA VAL A 181 15.80 3.58 4.72
C VAL A 181 15.86 4.96 5.35
N THR A 182 15.33 5.06 6.56
CA THR A 182 15.26 6.32 7.31
C THR A 182 16.18 6.33 8.53
N HIS A 183 16.49 5.16 9.06
CA HIS A 183 17.28 5.04 10.29
C HIS A 183 18.36 3.99 10.18
N HIS A 184 19.49 4.25 10.81
CA HIS A 184 20.59 3.33 11.02
C HIS A 184 20.87 3.23 12.52
N GLY A 185 21.16 2.04 12.99
CA GLY A 185 21.50 1.80 14.39
C GLY A 185 22.36 0.55 14.58
N SER A 186 22.81 0.31 15.79
CA SER A 186 23.45 -0.94 16.21
C SER A 186 22.39 -1.99 16.57
N LEU A 187 22.81 -3.24 16.77
CA LEU A 187 21.92 -4.28 17.29
C LEU A 187 21.35 -3.94 18.68
N ALA A 188 22.07 -3.16 19.48
CA ALA A 188 21.61 -2.71 20.80
C ALA A 188 20.43 -1.73 20.69
N ASP A 189 20.33 -0.97 19.61
CA ASP A 189 19.26 0.00 19.37
C ASP A 189 17.96 -0.65 18.87
N ALA A 190 17.97 -1.96 18.57
CA ALA A 190 16.82 -2.65 18.01
C ALA A 190 15.53 -2.48 18.84
N PRO A 191 15.53 -2.66 20.19
CA PRO A 191 14.30 -2.53 20.98
C PRO A 191 13.66 -1.13 20.84
N ASP A 192 14.48 -0.07 20.88
CA ASP A 192 14.01 1.31 20.74
C ASP A 192 13.47 1.58 19.34
N LEU A 193 14.18 1.18 18.29
CA LEU A 193 13.74 1.33 16.90
C LEU A 193 12.45 0.57 16.61
N TYR A 194 12.25 -0.62 17.20
CA TYR A 194 10.98 -1.33 17.11
C TYR A 194 9.83 -0.57 17.77
N GLN A 195 10.05 0.01 18.94
CA GLN A 195 9.02 0.80 19.63
C GLN A 195 8.65 2.04 18.84
N ARG A 196 9.62 2.81 18.32
CA ARG A 196 9.37 3.99 17.48
C ARG A 196 8.63 3.61 16.20
N PHE A 197 9.02 2.51 15.57
CA PHE A 197 8.34 2.01 14.38
C PHE A 197 6.87 1.67 14.67
N ASP A 198 6.59 0.96 15.75
CA ASP A 198 5.23 0.57 16.17
C ASP A 198 4.37 1.79 16.48
N ARG A 199 4.93 2.77 17.20
CA ARG A 199 4.25 4.03 17.54
C ARG A 199 4.19 5.03 16.39
N ARG A 200 4.87 4.76 15.27
CA ARG A 200 4.99 5.67 14.12
C ARG A 200 5.63 7.01 14.48
N GLU A 201 6.57 6.98 15.42
CA GLU A 201 7.32 8.13 15.91
C GLU A 201 8.59 8.37 15.08
N ASP A 202 9.12 9.58 15.16
CA ASP A 202 10.41 10.02 14.56
C ASP A 202 10.58 9.70 13.07
N GLY A 203 9.49 9.48 12.33
CA GLY A 203 9.54 9.19 10.91
C GLY A 203 10.19 7.85 10.56
N VAL A 204 10.21 6.88 11.47
CA VAL A 204 10.76 5.54 11.19
C VAL A 204 9.91 4.80 10.17
N ILE A 205 10.46 4.59 8.96
CA ILE A 205 9.84 3.80 7.90
C ILE A 205 10.57 2.47 7.74
N LYS A 206 11.90 2.53 7.63
CA LYS A 206 12.77 1.37 7.55
C LYS A 206 14.07 1.64 8.30
N ALA A 207 14.35 0.84 9.30
CA ALA A 207 15.62 0.85 10.00
C ALA A 207 16.55 -0.26 9.48
N VAL A 208 17.85 0.04 9.43
CA VAL A 208 18.93 -0.92 9.17
C VAL A 208 19.80 -0.99 10.40
N LEU A 209 20.02 -2.21 10.90
CA LEU A 209 20.89 -2.46 12.04
C LEU A 209 22.24 -2.99 11.56
N HIS A 210 23.29 -2.46 12.14
CA HIS A 210 24.67 -2.90 11.90
C HIS A 210 25.18 -3.69 13.10
N PRO A 211 25.94 -4.78 12.89
CA PRO A 211 26.59 -5.55 13.96
C PRO A 211 27.55 -4.71 14.78
#